data_65cd4182ae24db605967a7cc5d39e61f
#
_entry.id   65cd4182ae24db605967a7cc5d39e61f
#
_cell.length_a   1.000
_cell.length_b   1.000
_cell.length_c   1.000
_cell.angle_alpha   90.00
_cell.angle_beta   90.00
_cell.angle_gamma   90.00
#
_symmetry.space_group_name_H-M   'P 1'
#
loop_
_entity.id
_entity.type
_entity.pdbx_description
1 polymer ?
#
loop_
_entity_poly.entity_id
_entity_poly.type
_entity_poly.pdbx_seq_one_letter_code
_entity_poly.pdbx_strand_id
1 'polypeptide(L)'
;MSIGLLGQKIGMTSVYDANGRMRPVTVIAAGDNVLLRRVTAENDGYSAVKVGFDPQKESRVNKAELGEFKKAGVEAKKFVREFRLKADAPEGEINLSITQFQPGDFVDVIGRSKGKGFQGVMKKHNFAGQGAAHGSKTHRRNGAIGNRSTPGRIWKNMGMPGHMGDERVTVQNLQVMQVREAEKVILIAGAVPGANGSYVVVRPAIKRPAAGGAKK
;
A
#
# COMPACT_ATOMS: atom_id res chain seq x y z
N MET A 1 20.48 -3.98 -3.80
CA MET A 1 19.64 -3.35 -2.75
C MET A 1 18.18 -3.65 -3.07
N SER A 2 17.43 -4.27 -2.15
CA SER A 2 16.02 -4.56 -2.41
C SER A 2 15.20 -3.27 -2.30
N ILE A 3 14.64 -2.88 -3.43
CA ILE A 3 13.72 -1.76 -3.57
C ILE A 3 12.31 -2.34 -3.56
N GLY A 4 11.30 -1.55 -3.25
CA GLY A 4 9.93 -2.02 -3.36
C GLY A 4 9.53 -2.38 -4.79
N LEU A 5 8.53 -3.22 -4.94
CA LEU A 5 7.87 -3.55 -6.20
C LEU A 5 6.44 -3.01 -6.23
N LEU A 6 6.00 -2.66 -7.41
CA LEU A 6 4.61 -2.39 -7.70
C LEU A 6 3.92 -3.68 -8.11
N GLY A 7 2.68 -3.86 -7.70
CA GLY A 7 1.93 -5.04 -8.05
C GLY A 7 0.42 -4.82 -8.03
N GLN A 8 -0.31 -5.82 -8.49
CA GLN A 8 -1.75 -5.86 -8.50
C GLN A 8 -2.25 -7.01 -7.63
N LYS A 9 -3.19 -6.73 -6.74
CA LYS A 9 -3.86 -7.74 -5.93
C LYS A 9 -4.78 -8.56 -6.82
N ILE A 10 -4.50 -9.85 -6.97
CA ILE A 10 -5.36 -10.77 -7.74
C ILE A 10 -6.50 -11.27 -6.87
N GLY A 11 -6.19 -11.80 -5.69
CA GLY A 11 -7.17 -12.41 -4.80
C GLY A 11 -6.53 -12.97 -3.55
N MET A 12 -7.30 -13.81 -2.85
CA MET A 12 -6.80 -14.55 -1.69
C MET A 12 -7.05 -16.04 -1.88
N THR A 13 -6.13 -16.83 -1.35
CA THR A 13 -6.23 -18.29 -1.28
C THR A 13 -5.62 -18.78 0.03
N SER A 14 -5.51 -20.06 0.21
CA SER A 14 -4.81 -20.67 1.33
C SER A 14 -3.69 -21.58 0.84
N VAL A 15 -2.60 -21.61 1.60
CA VAL A 15 -1.46 -22.53 1.37
C VAL A 15 -1.10 -23.19 2.69
N TYR A 16 -0.54 -24.40 2.62
CA TYR A 16 -0.01 -25.09 3.79
C TYR A 16 1.44 -24.66 4.03
N ASP A 17 1.76 -24.33 5.27
CA ASP A 17 3.13 -24.05 5.68
C ASP A 17 3.92 -25.37 5.87
N ALA A 18 5.23 -25.26 6.16
CA ALA A 18 6.09 -26.41 6.40
C ALA A 18 5.64 -27.31 7.57
N ASN A 19 4.82 -26.78 8.48
CA ASN A 19 4.27 -27.49 9.61
C ASN A 19 2.88 -28.10 9.33
N GLY A 20 2.42 -28.11 8.09
CA GLY A 20 1.10 -28.59 7.71
C GLY A 20 -0.07 -27.69 8.12
N ARG A 21 0.18 -26.47 8.59
CA ARG A 21 -0.88 -25.53 8.98
C ARG A 21 -1.35 -24.73 7.78
N MET A 22 -2.65 -24.64 7.61
CA MET A 22 -3.26 -23.81 6.57
C MET A 22 -3.09 -22.32 6.90
N ARG A 23 -2.49 -21.56 5.98
CA ARG A 23 -2.29 -20.11 6.10
C ARG A 23 -3.05 -19.39 5.00
N PRO A 24 -3.89 -18.40 5.35
CA PRO A 24 -4.49 -17.54 4.34
C PRO A 24 -3.42 -16.65 3.70
N VAL A 25 -3.42 -16.56 2.38
CA VAL A 25 -2.46 -15.75 1.63
C VAL A 25 -3.17 -14.87 0.61
N THR A 26 -2.60 -13.70 0.36
CA THR A 26 -2.97 -12.83 -0.75
C THR A 26 -1.98 -13.03 -1.90
N VAL A 27 -2.51 -13.19 -3.10
CA VAL A 27 -1.74 -13.33 -4.34
C VAL A 27 -1.59 -11.95 -4.97
N ILE A 28 -0.34 -11.54 -5.22
CA ILE A 28 0.01 -10.27 -5.83
C ILE A 28 0.82 -10.53 -7.09
N ALA A 29 0.33 -10.07 -8.25
CA ALA A 29 1.11 -10.04 -9.48
C ALA A 29 2.07 -8.84 -9.44
N ALA A 30 3.37 -9.07 -9.62
CA ALA A 30 4.41 -8.04 -9.50
C ALA A 30 5.55 -8.18 -10.52
N GLY A 31 5.31 -8.86 -11.64
CA GLY A 31 6.37 -9.26 -12.58
C GLY A 31 6.83 -8.19 -13.56
N ASP A 32 6.01 -7.21 -13.89
CA ASP A 32 6.27 -6.30 -15.02
C ASP A 32 6.70 -4.89 -14.57
N ASN A 33 7.54 -4.85 -13.54
CA ASN A 33 8.11 -3.61 -13.04
C ASN A 33 9.24 -3.13 -13.96
N VAL A 34 9.20 -1.87 -14.37
CA VAL A 34 10.18 -1.26 -15.28
C VAL A 34 10.72 0.01 -14.65
N LEU A 35 12.04 0.20 -14.76
CA LEU A 35 12.70 1.43 -14.36
C LEU A 35 12.40 2.53 -15.38
N LEU A 36 11.84 3.64 -14.93
CA LEU A 36 11.57 4.81 -15.76
C LEU A 36 12.67 5.85 -15.65
N ARG A 37 13.05 6.20 -14.43
CA ARG A 37 14.04 7.25 -14.18
C ARG A 37 14.72 7.00 -12.83
N ARG A 38 16.02 7.29 -12.78
CA ARG A 38 16.74 7.49 -11.52
C ARG A 38 16.74 8.98 -11.20
N VAL A 39 16.31 9.32 -10.02
CA VAL A 39 16.26 10.68 -9.46
C VAL A 39 17.52 10.86 -8.61
N THR A 40 18.29 11.90 -8.88
CA THR A 40 19.57 12.17 -8.20
C THR A 40 19.46 13.43 -7.34
N ALA A 41 20.26 13.49 -6.29
CA ALA A 41 20.24 14.64 -5.36
C ALA A 41 20.71 15.93 -6.04
N GLU A 42 21.55 15.84 -7.05
CA GLU A 42 22.08 17.01 -7.80
C GLU A 42 21.00 17.73 -8.59
N ASN A 43 20.13 16.99 -9.28
CA ASN A 43 19.13 17.57 -10.16
C ASN A 43 17.79 17.83 -9.45
N ASP A 44 17.38 16.93 -8.57
CA ASP A 44 16.02 16.91 -7.99
C ASP A 44 16.04 17.18 -6.47
N GLY A 45 17.21 17.30 -5.84
CA GLY A 45 17.36 17.54 -4.41
C GLY A 45 17.19 16.30 -3.51
N TYR A 46 16.95 15.12 -4.08
CA TYR A 46 16.83 13.85 -3.36
C TYR A 46 17.14 12.66 -4.26
N SER A 47 17.46 11.52 -3.66
CA SER A 47 17.73 10.27 -4.38
C SER A 47 16.52 9.35 -4.35
N ALA A 48 16.05 8.91 -5.52
CA ALA A 48 14.93 8.00 -5.68
C ALA A 48 14.99 7.21 -6.99
N VAL A 49 14.13 6.20 -7.10
CA VAL A 49 13.92 5.43 -8.31
C VAL A 49 12.44 5.47 -8.67
N LYS A 50 12.16 5.88 -9.89
CA LYS A 50 10.81 5.91 -10.45
C LYS A 50 10.56 4.63 -11.22
N VAL A 51 9.54 3.88 -10.80
CA VAL A 51 9.19 2.55 -11.33
C VAL A 51 7.78 2.61 -11.90
N GLY A 52 7.58 1.97 -13.05
CA GLY A 52 6.29 1.80 -13.71
C GLY A 52 5.84 0.34 -13.71
N PHE A 53 4.53 0.12 -13.61
CA PHE A 53 3.89 -1.18 -13.61
C PHE A 53 2.57 -1.14 -14.40
N ASP A 54 2.18 -2.25 -14.99
CA ASP A 54 0.97 -2.46 -15.79
C ASP A 54 0.93 -1.60 -17.07
N PRO A 55 0.89 -2.21 -18.26
CA PRO A 55 0.90 -1.50 -19.53
C PRO A 55 -0.39 -0.69 -19.73
N GLN A 56 -0.26 0.48 -20.36
CA GLN A 56 -1.38 1.35 -20.70
C GLN A 56 -1.32 1.77 -22.16
N LYS A 57 -2.48 1.90 -22.79
CA LYS A 57 -2.56 2.44 -24.17
C LYS A 57 -2.08 3.90 -24.18
N GLU A 58 -1.23 4.27 -25.12
CA GLU A 58 -0.69 5.63 -25.28
C GLU A 58 -1.77 6.69 -25.40
N SER A 59 -2.90 6.38 -26.04
CA SER A 59 -4.04 7.29 -26.18
C SER A 59 -4.68 7.74 -24.87
N ARG A 60 -4.37 7.05 -23.75
CA ARG A 60 -4.87 7.38 -22.39
C ARG A 60 -3.85 8.14 -21.55
N VAL A 61 -2.69 8.43 -22.10
CA VAL A 61 -1.59 9.12 -21.42
C VAL A 61 -1.45 10.52 -21.99
N ASN A 62 -1.21 11.51 -21.14
CA ASN A 62 -0.97 12.87 -21.60
C ASN A 62 0.39 13.00 -22.30
N LYS A 63 0.59 14.06 -23.10
CA LYS A 63 1.82 14.25 -23.88
C LYS A 63 3.07 14.39 -23.01
N ALA A 64 2.94 14.99 -21.82
CA ALA A 64 4.07 15.19 -20.89
C ALA A 64 4.55 13.85 -20.31
N GLU A 65 3.63 13.02 -19.81
CA GLU A 65 3.94 11.67 -19.31
C GLU A 65 4.44 10.76 -20.41
N LEU A 66 3.86 10.84 -21.63
CA LEU A 66 4.31 10.06 -22.78
C LEU A 66 5.76 10.41 -23.15
N GLY A 67 6.15 11.68 -23.04
CA GLY A 67 7.52 12.12 -23.22
C GLY A 67 8.50 11.46 -22.26
N GLU A 68 8.11 11.27 -21.00
CA GLU A 68 8.92 10.57 -19.99
C GLU A 68 9.11 9.09 -20.33
N PHE A 69 8.04 8.38 -20.72
CA PHE A 69 8.13 6.99 -21.14
C PHE A 69 9.00 6.81 -22.39
N LYS A 70 8.85 7.70 -23.39
CA LYS A 70 9.70 7.70 -24.59
C LYS A 70 11.18 7.94 -24.25
N LYS A 71 11.47 8.87 -23.33
CA LYS A 71 12.84 9.12 -22.86
C LYS A 71 13.45 7.91 -22.16
N ALA A 72 12.64 7.13 -21.44
CA ALA A 72 13.04 5.90 -20.79
C ALA A 72 13.13 4.70 -21.75
N GLY A 73 12.63 4.81 -22.98
CA GLY A 73 12.59 3.72 -23.96
C GLY A 73 11.62 2.60 -23.61
N VAL A 74 10.56 2.89 -22.83
CA VAL A 74 9.61 1.91 -22.34
C VAL A 74 8.19 2.26 -22.76
N GLU A 75 7.33 1.23 -22.82
CA GLU A 75 5.90 1.42 -23.06
C GLU A 75 5.24 2.19 -21.90
N ALA A 76 4.16 2.90 -22.20
CA ALA A 76 3.40 3.64 -21.23
C ALA A 76 2.87 2.71 -20.12
N LYS A 77 3.06 3.10 -18.86
CA LYS A 77 2.65 2.35 -17.68
C LYS A 77 1.56 3.08 -16.91
N LYS A 78 0.62 2.31 -16.38
CA LYS A 78 -0.57 2.82 -15.71
C LYS A 78 -0.32 3.22 -14.26
N PHE A 79 0.51 2.48 -13.57
CA PHE A 79 0.81 2.70 -12.16
C PHE A 79 2.28 3.03 -12.00
N VAL A 80 2.58 4.27 -11.63
CA VAL A 80 3.95 4.79 -11.49
C VAL A 80 4.14 5.27 -10.06
N ARG A 81 5.26 4.89 -9.44
CA ARG A 81 5.64 5.33 -8.08
C ARG A 81 7.13 5.49 -7.96
N GLU A 82 7.52 6.32 -7.00
CA GLU A 82 8.91 6.54 -6.62
C GLU A 82 9.24 5.82 -5.31
N PHE A 83 10.40 5.19 -5.31
CA PHE A 83 11.01 4.61 -4.12
C PHE A 83 12.20 5.46 -3.73
N ARG A 84 12.14 6.12 -2.60
CA ARG A 84 13.27 6.89 -2.06
C ARG A 84 14.40 5.95 -1.68
N LEU A 85 15.59 6.28 -2.10
CA LEU A 85 16.82 5.64 -1.69
C LEU A 85 17.42 6.37 -0.48
N LYS A 86 18.22 5.65 0.30
CA LYS A 86 19.07 6.29 1.31
C LYS A 86 20.16 7.10 0.59
N ALA A 87 20.62 8.19 1.19
CA ALA A 87 21.64 9.07 0.60
C ALA A 87 22.91 8.31 0.15
N ASP A 88 23.31 7.27 0.91
CA ASP A 88 24.49 6.46 0.65
C ASP A 88 24.22 5.23 -0.25
N ALA A 89 23.10 5.22 -0.98
CA ALA A 89 22.78 4.08 -1.82
C ALA A 89 23.72 4.03 -3.03
N PRO A 90 24.48 2.95 -3.22
CA PRO A 90 25.40 2.82 -4.34
C PRO A 90 24.66 2.91 -5.68
N GLU A 91 25.30 3.44 -6.70
CA GLU A 91 24.79 3.56 -8.08
C GLU A 91 24.66 2.21 -8.82
N GLY A 92 24.57 1.09 -8.10
CA GLY A 92 24.47 -0.24 -8.65
C GLY A 92 23.16 -0.53 -9.40
N GLU A 93 23.13 -1.67 -10.07
CA GLU A 93 21.94 -2.16 -10.75
C GLU A 93 20.77 -2.37 -9.78
N ILE A 94 19.62 -1.90 -10.21
CA ILE A 94 18.38 -1.98 -9.45
C ILE A 94 17.64 -3.24 -9.88
N ASN A 95 17.56 -4.21 -8.97
CA ASN A 95 16.78 -5.42 -9.24
C ASN A 95 15.28 -5.14 -9.01
N LEU A 96 14.52 -5.14 -10.10
CA LEU A 96 13.06 -5.00 -10.09
C LEU A 96 12.34 -6.35 -10.31
N SER A 97 13.07 -7.44 -10.25
CA SER A 97 12.49 -8.78 -10.32
C SER A 97 11.82 -9.16 -9.00
N ILE A 98 10.82 -10.03 -9.07
CA ILE A 98 10.17 -10.62 -7.89
C ILE A 98 11.13 -11.49 -7.07
N THR A 99 12.22 -11.97 -7.69
CA THR A 99 13.27 -12.79 -7.06
C THR A 99 14.04 -12.07 -5.97
N GLN A 100 13.89 -10.72 -5.86
CA GLN A 100 14.47 -9.99 -4.73
C GLN A 100 13.85 -10.32 -3.37
N PHE A 101 12.63 -10.90 -3.38
CA PHE A 101 11.97 -11.39 -2.17
C PHE A 101 12.09 -12.90 -2.08
N GLN A 102 12.41 -13.39 -0.89
CA GLN A 102 12.52 -14.83 -0.61
C GLN A 102 11.39 -15.29 0.32
N PRO A 103 11.00 -16.57 0.25
CA PRO A 103 10.10 -17.14 1.24
C PRO A 103 10.66 -16.96 2.66
N GLY A 104 9.83 -16.47 3.57
CA GLY A 104 10.24 -16.12 4.93
C GLY A 104 10.52 -14.65 5.16
N ASP A 105 10.80 -13.86 4.14
CA ASP A 105 11.01 -12.42 4.26
C ASP A 105 9.77 -11.70 4.81
N PHE A 106 10.01 -10.59 5.50
CA PHE A 106 8.95 -9.69 5.94
C PHE A 106 8.85 -8.48 5.02
N VAL A 107 7.62 -8.15 4.65
CA VAL A 107 7.31 -7.03 3.76
C VAL A 107 6.23 -6.12 4.35
N ASP A 108 6.30 -4.85 3.98
CA ASP A 108 5.22 -3.89 4.21
C ASP A 108 4.46 -3.71 2.89
N VAL A 109 3.13 -3.83 2.95
CA VAL A 109 2.29 -3.65 1.77
C VAL A 109 1.44 -2.40 1.92
N ILE A 110 1.59 -1.49 0.96
CA ILE A 110 0.89 -0.22 0.90
C ILE A 110 -0.15 -0.31 -0.22
N GLY A 111 -1.38 0.05 0.09
CA GLY A 111 -2.45 0.09 -0.89
C GLY A 111 -3.52 1.10 -0.52
N ARG A 112 -4.53 1.21 -1.36
CA ARG A 112 -5.70 2.03 -1.10
C ARG A 112 -6.81 1.14 -0.56
N SER A 113 -7.33 1.45 0.62
CA SER A 113 -8.38 0.67 1.27
C SER A 113 -9.69 0.73 0.48
N LYS A 114 -10.57 -0.26 0.67
CA LYS A 114 -11.91 -0.21 0.08
C LYS A 114 -12.68 0.99 0.61
N GLY A 115 -13.25 1.79 -0.28
CA GLY A 115 -14.15 2.88 0.08
C GLY A 115 -15.42 2.36 0.76
N LYS A 116 -15.91 3.08 1.76
CA LYS A 116 -17.13 2.77 2.51
C LYS A 116 -18.15 3.91 2.43
N GLY A 117 -17.85 4.95 1.65
CA GLY A 117 -18.67 6.14 1.52
C GLY A 117 -18.74 6.96 2.80
N PHE A 118 -19.78 7.76 2.96
CA PHE A 118 -20.05 8.52 4.18
C PHE A 118 -20.55 7.59 5.28
N GLN A 119 -19.88 7.57 6.42
CA GLN A 119 -20.21 6.70 7.56
C GLN A 119 -20.47 7.51 8.82
N GLY A 120 -21.43 7.02 9.62
CA GLY A 120 -21.70 7.53 10.95
C GLY A 120 -20.59 7.21 11.95
N VAL A 121 -20.62 7.89 13.09
CA VAL A 121 -19.58 7.81 14.13
C VAL A 121 -19.42 6.42 14.75
N MET A 122 -20.48 5.61 14.79
CA MET A 122 -20.38 4.24 15.30
C MET A 122 -19.46 3.38 14.43
N LYS A 123 -19.58 3.46 13.10
CA LYS A 123 -18.76 2.67 12.19
C LYS A 123 -17.37 3.28 11.95
N LYS A 124 -17.30 4.62 11.88
CA LYS A 124 -16.05 5.32 11.58
C LYS A 124 -15.11 5.40 12.78
N HIS A 125 -15.65 5.62 13.97
CA HIS A 125 -14.89 5.89 15.19
C HIS A 125 -15.18 4.92 16.34
N ASN A 126 -15.99 3.89 16.11
CA ASN A 126 -16.38 2.87 17.10
C ASN A 126 -17.10 3.46 18.33
N PHE A 127 -17.91 4.49 18.14
CA PHE A 127 -18.74 5.03 19.23
C PHE A 127 -19.80 4.03 19.63
N ALA A 128 -20.09 3.94 20.94
CA ALA A 128 -21.07 3.01 21.47
C ALA A 128 -22.52 3.33 21.05
N GLY A 129 -22.81 4.61 20.80
CA GLY A 129 -24.19 5.08 20.62
C GLY A 129 -24.94 5.14 21.95
N GLN A 130 -26.27 5.19 21.89
CA GLN A 130 -27.15 5.18 23.03
C GLN A 130 -28.21 4.09 22.91
N GLY A 131 -28.89 3.81 24.01
CA GLY A 131 -29.92 2.76 24.09
C GLY A 131 -31.00 2.86 23.00
N ALA A 132 -31.49 1.73 22.54
CA ALA A 132 -32.53 1.65 21.51
C ALA A 132 -33.97 1.75 22.09
N ALA A 133 -34.12 1.68 23.41
CA ALA A 133 -35.40 1.67 24.14
C ALA A 133 -35.41 2.72 25.27
N HIS A 134 -36.42 2.68 26.12
CA HIS A 134 -36.58 3.55 27.29
C HIS A 134 -36.57 5.05 26.98
N GLY A 135 -37.20 5.48 25.88
CA GLY A 135 -37.33 6.91 25.49
C GLY A 135 -36.11 7.55 24.92
N SER A 136 -35.02 6.82 24.66
CA SER A 136 -33.85 7.35 23.99
C SER A 136 -34.20 7.84 22.57
N LYS A 137 -33.78 9.06 22.20
CA LYS A 137 -33.99 9.66 20.87
C LYS A 137 -32.68 9.76 20.07
N THR A 138 -31.56 9.36 20.64
CA THR A 138 -30.23 9.60 20.07
C THR A 138 -29.69 8.39 19.31
N HIS A 139 -29.98 7.19 19.74
CA HIS A 139 -29.60 5.89 19.15
C HIS A 139 -28.15 5.85 18.61
N ARG A 140 -27.94 6.22 17.33
CA ARG A 140 -26.67 6.09 16.59
C ARG A 140 -25.92 7.41 16.37
N ARG A 141 -26.36 8.48 17.01
CA ARG A 141 -25.73 9.81 16.88
C ARG A 141 -24.49 9.94 17.77
N ASN A 142 -23.66 10.92 17.50
CA ASN A 142 -22.40 11.15 18.23
C ASN A 142 -22.57 11.75 19.64
N GLY A 143 -23.79 12.17 20.02
CA GLY A 143 -24.02 12.83 21.30
C GLY A 143 -23.48 14.25 21.35
N ALA A 144 -23.10 14.73 22.53
CA ALA A 144 -22.51 16.06 22.71
C ALA A 144 -21.13 16.14 22.04
N ILE A 145 -20.87 17.25 21.35
CA ILE A 145 -19.63 17.49 20.61
C ILE A 145 -18.71 18.49 21.28
N GLY A 146 -19.15 19.11 22.37
CA GLY A 146 -18.36 20.06 23.14
C GLY A 146 -19.22 20.83 24.14
N ASN A 147 -18.59 21.71 24.90
CA ASN A 147 -19.23 22.60 25.85
C ASN A 147 -19.84 23.81 25.13
N ARG A 148 -20.76 24.53 25.79
CA ARG A 148 -21.54 25.62 25.21
C ARG A 148 -20.68 26.87 24.90
N SER A 149 -20.42 27.69 25.86
CA SER A 149 -19.78 29.01 25.70
C SER A 149 -18.27 28.96 25.81
N THR A 150 -17.71 28.07 26.59
CA THR A 150 -16.28 27.89 26.75
C THR A 150 -15.90 26.43 26.43
N PRO A 151 -15.10 26.15 25.36
CA PRO A 151 -14.32 27.09 24.54
C PRO A 151 -15.08 27.71 23.35
N GLY A 152 -16.39 27.53 23.19
CA GLY A 152 -17.19 28.07 22.10
C GLY A 152 -16.90 27.39 20.72
N ARG A 153 -16.16 26.32 20.72
CA ARG A 153 -15.74 25.58 19.54
C ARG A 153 -15.64 24.08 19.84
N ILE A 154 -15.62 23.29 18.77
CA ILE A 154 -15.33 21.85 18.83
C ILE A 154 -13.81 21.65 18.89
N TRP A 155 -13.34 20.76 19.76
CA TRP A 155 -11.93 20.44 19.84
C TRP A 155 -11.43 19.73 18.57
N LYS A 156 -10.17 19.97 18.23
CA LYS A 156 -9.51 19.24 17.15
C LYS A 156 -9.55 17.74 17.45
N ASN A 157 -9.62 16.92 16.39
CA ASN A 157 -9.68 15.46 16.46
C ASN A 157 -10.96 14.86 17.08
N MET A 158 -12.01 15.66 17.32
CA MET A 158 -13.31 15.13 17.71
C MET A 158 -13.85 14.22 16.59
N GLY A 159 -14.21 12.97 16.94
CA GLY A 159 -14.77 12.01 16.00
C GLY A 159 -16.12 12.46 15.47
N MET A 160 -16.22 12.64 14.16
CA MET A 160 -17.44 13.05 13.46
C MET A 160 -17.76 12.13 12.30
N PRO A 161 -19.05 12.03 11.86
CA PRO A 161 -19.39 11.31 10.65
C PRO A 161 -18.66 11.91 9.44
N GLY A 162 -18.39 11.11 8.46
CA GLY A 162 -17.69 11.55 7.25
C GLY A 162 -17.22 10.40 6.39
N HIS A 163 -16.49 10.72 5.33
CA HIS A 163 -15.93 9.73 4.43
C HIS A 163 -15.05 8.72 5.18
N MET A 164 -15.21 7.44 4.86
CA MET A 164 -14.43 6.34 5.43
C MET A 164 -13.92 5.44 4.32
N GLY A 165 -12.71 4.95 4.49
CA GLY A 165 -12.05 4.14 3.47
C GLY A 165 -11.55 4.97 2.29
N ASP A 166 -11.11 4.27 1.23
CA ASP A 166 -10.47 4.87 0.06
C ASP A 166 -9.25 5.73 0.45
N GLU A 167 -8.54 5.29 1.47
CA GLU A 167 -7.37 5.92 2.07
C GLU A 167 -6.13 5.06 1.81
N ARG A 168 -4.96 5.72 1.77
CA ARG A 168 -3.68 5.03 1.72
C ARG A 168 -3.41 4.35 3.06
N VAL A 169 -3.35 3.03 3.05
CA VAL A 169 -3.12 2.20 4.24
C VAL A 169 -1.87 1.35 4.03
N THR A 170 -1.06 1.20 5.06
CA THR A 170 0.10 0.32 5.09
C THR A 170 -0.15 -0.81 6.08
N VAL A 171 -0.09 -2.05 5.61
CA VAL A 171 -0.04 -3.23 6.48
C VAL A 171 1.41 -3.66 6.60
N GLN A 172 1.93 -3.66 7.82
CA GLN A 172 3.34 -3.89 8.10
C GLN A 172 3.62 -5.34 8.51
N ASN A 173 4.85 -5.79 8.28
CA ASN A 173 5.38 -7.08 8.74
C ASN A 173 4.58 -8.29 8.26
N LEU A 174 4.12 -8.29 7.03
CA LEU A 174 3.53 -9.45 6.39
C LEU A 174 4.65 -10.38 5.90
N GLN A 175 4.47 -11.69 6.09
CA GLN A 175 5.46 -12.69 5.68
C GLN A 175 5.22 -13.14 4.24
N VAL A 176 6.29 -13.20 3.44
CA VAL A 176 6.28 -13.82 2.12
C VAL A 176 6.25 -15.34 2.31
N MET A 177 5.22 -16.01 1.81
CA MET A 177 5.08 -17.46 1.91
C MET A 177 5.73 -18.18 0.73
N GLN A 178 5.48 -17.67 -0.47
CA GLN A 178 6.02 -18.25 -1.70
C GLN A 178 6.25 -17.16 -2.73
N VAL A 179 7.25 -17.37 -3.59
CA VAL A 179 7.48 -16.57 -4.80
C VAL A 179 7.44 -17.51 -5.98
N ARG A 180 6.57 -17.26 -6.95
CA ARG A 180 6.38 -18.08 -8.14
C ARG A 180 6.83 -17.28 -9.36
N GLU A 181 8.04 -17.54 -9.81
CA GLU A 181 8.67 -16.81 -10.90
C GLU A 181 7.97 -17.01 -12.23
N ALA A 182 7.58 -18.25 -12.55
CA ALA A 182 6.90 -18.57 -13.80
C ALA A 182 5.57 -17.80 -13.97
N GLU A 183 4.83 -17.60 -12.88
CA GLU A 183 3.54 -16.89 -12.86
C GLU A 183 3.73 -15.40 -12.56
N LYS A 184 4.93 -14.95 -12.21
CA LYS A 184 5.26 -13.58 -11.79
C LYS A 184 4.43 -13.10 -10.59
N VAL A 185 4.16 -13.98 -9.62
CA VAL A 185 3.35 -13.67 -8.43
C VAL A 185 4.11 -13.89 -7.13
N ILE A 186 3.72 -13.10 -6.13
CA ILE A 186 4.17 -13.20 -4.75
C ILE A 186 2.98 -13.55 -3.88
N LEU A 187 3.09 -14.59 -3.06
CA LEU A 187 2.09 -15.00 -2.08
C LEU A 187 2.48 -14.46 -0.70
N ILE A 188 1.69 -13.57 -0.17
CA ILE A 188 1.93 -12.89 1.11
C ILE A 188 0.90 -13.36 2.14
N ALA A 189 1.37 -13.75 3.33
CA ALA A 189 0.49 -14.21 4.41
C ALA A 189 -0.43 -13.07 4.89
N GLY A 190 -1.73 -13.39 5.00
CA GLY A 190 -2.73 -12.49 5.54
C GLY A 190 -3.38 -11.56 4.50
N ALA A 191 -4.05 -10.53 5.02
CA ALA A 191 -4.83 -9.59 4.22
C ALA A 191 -4.00 -8.39 3.76
N VAL A 192 -4.26 -7.96 2.52
CA VAL A 192 -3.62 -6.80 1.88
C VAL A 192 -4.70 -5.74 1.60
N PRO A 193 -4.39 -4.43 1.72
CA PRO A 193 -5.36 -3.37 1.48
C PRO A 193 -5.94 -3.41 0.06
N GLY A 194 -7.17 -2.97 -0.07
CA GLY A 194 -7.84 -2.78 -1.35
C GLY A 194 -8.71 -3.94 -1.82
N ALA A 195 -9.40 -3.72 -2.92
CA ALA A 195 -10.19 -4.72 -3.63
C ALA A 195 -9.29 -5.60 -4.50
N ASN A 196 -9.82 -6.72 -5.02
CA ASN A 196 -9.15 -7.46 -6.08
C ASN A 196 -9.04 -6.55 -7.31
N GLY A 197 -7.90 -6.61 -8.01
CA GLY A 197 -7.58 -5.71 -9.12
C GLY A 197 -6.98 -4.36 -8.70
N SER A 198 -6.90 -4.03 -7.39
CA SER A 198 -6.26 -2.79 -6.94
C SER A 198 -4.73 -2.89 -6.95
N TYR A 199 -4.08 -1.74 -7.20
CA TYR A 199 -2.62 -1.64 -7.15
C TYR A 199 -2.11 -1.54 -5.72
N VAL A 200 -0.99 -2.18 -5.48
CA VAL A 200 -0.29 -2.19 -4.20
C VAL A 200 1.20 -1.97 -4.42
N VAL A 201 1.86 -1.47 -3.38
CA VAL A 201 3.30 -1.34 -3.31
C VAL A 201 3.80 -2.30 -2.26
N VAL A 202 4.67 -3.22 -2.65
CA VAL A 202 5.33 -4.18 -1.76
C VAL A 202 6.75 -3.70 -1.53
N ARG A 203 7.16 -3.52 -0.29
CA ARG A 203 8.53 -3.12 0.05
C ARG A 203 9.06 -3.96 1.22
N PRO A 204 10.37 -4.08 1.38
CA PRO A 204 10.95 -4.70 2.57
C PRO A 204 10.41 -4.06 3.85
N ALA A 205 10.16 -4.86 4.87
CA ALA A 205 9.63 -4.38 6.13
C ALA A 205 10.64 -3.49 6.84
N ILE A 206 10.19 -2.31 7.30
CA ILE A 206 11.06 -1.38 8.02
C ILE A 206 11.39 -1.90 9.43
N LYS A 207 10.38 -2.51 10.09
CA LYS A 207 10.51 -2.99 11.49
C LYS A 207 11.16 -4.37 11.60
N ARG A 208 11.09 -5.18 10.55
CA ARG A 208 11.69 -6.53 10.47
C ARG A 208 12.43 -6.67 9.14
N PRO A 209 13.59 -6.07 8.98
CA PRO A 209 14.38 -6.27 7.77
C PRO A 209 14.73 -7.76 7.62
N ALA A 210 14.89 -8.21 6.37
CA ALA A 210 15.34 -9.58 6.07
C ALA A 210 16.61 -9.92 6.86
N ALA A 211 16.81 -11.19 7.16
CA ALA A 211 17.86 -11.69 8.05
C ALA A 211 19.30 -11.32 7.64
N GLY A 212 19.52 -10.80 6.43
CA GLY A 212 20.80 -10.28 5.93
C GLY A 212 21.00 -8.76 6.05
N GLY A 213 20.00 -8.01 6.51
CA GLY A 213 20.08 -6.56 6.72
C GLY A 213 20.51 -6.25 8.15
N ALA A 214 21.79 -6.02 8.37
CA ALA A 214 22.34 -5.66 9.67
C ALA A 214 21.56 -4.49 10.31
N LYS A 215 21.10 -4.69 11.53
CA LYS A 215 20.72 -3.58 12.41
C LYS A 215 21.96 -2.68 12.58
N LYS A 216 21.90 -1.46 12.08
CA LYS A 216 22.74 -0.35 12.54
C LYS A 216 21.89 0.54 13.41
#